data_4b55fc7a3b4c3a5f25f7d65376200391
#
_entry.id   4b55fc7a3b4c3a5f25f7d65376200391
#
_cell.length_a   1.000
_cell.length_b   1.000
_cell.length_c   1.000
_cell.angle_alpha   90.00
_cell.angle_beta   90.00
_cell.angle_gamma   90.00
#
_symmetry.space_group_name_H-M   'P 1'
#
loop_
_entity.id
_entity.type
_entity.pdbx_description
1 polymer ?
#
loop_
_entity_poly.entity_id
_entity_poly.type
_entity_poly.pdbx_seq_one_letter_code
_entity_poly.pdbx_strand_id
1 'polypeptide(L)'
;FCPAHMREYARRAGKPELTREEFVRGILQPGAVHPYRKIWLDVNRETMTALAARIGQAVRQASPTAKVGLMSSVPYIHAAEGRDWYGILRGLAAGQPPVSRIHLPAYQETAPGQYLLRFNMVSMHNRALLPPETEVYPELENYPYSLFAKSRAFTRFQLLSSLPLNLKGMTIDLFDLNGSGIVFSDGYQQMLRAVKPFLSAVNAMGVFALPKRGVCVMTSEDSAYTLHTAHGADMEELYPHEVYFAGLLNAMGIAYQYCTDPGVSGQVVAVSGQYFRNLTPEQITRLFARNTLLLSGDAVDTLCQMGLGALAGVRSCSWMR
;
A
#
# COMPACT_ATOMS: atom_id res chain seq x y z
N PHE A 1 -13.61 16.50 -7.93
CA PHE A 1 -14.50 17.59 -7.46
C PHE A 1 -15.54 17.95 -8.55
N CYS A 2 -16.27 16.94 -9.09
CA CYS A 2 -17.36 17.19 -10.03
C CYS A 2 -18.59 17.77 -9.28
N PRO A 3 -19.56 18.38 -10.00
CA PRO A 3 -20.73 18.99 -9.37
C PRO A 3 -21.52 18.07 -8.44
N ALA A 4 -21.59 16.77 -8.75
CA ALA A 4 -22.29 15.79 -7.90
C ALA A 4 -21.57 15.60 -6.56
N HIS A 5 -20.24 15.42 -6.58
CA HIS A 5 -19.44 15.32 -5.37
C HIS A 5 -19.46 16.62 -4.57
N MET A 6 -19.37 17.80 -5.21
CA MET A 6 -19.44 19.08 -4.51
C MET A 6 -20.76 19.26 -3.76
N ARG A 7 -21.90 18.84 -4.33
CA ARG A 7 -23.19 18.85 -3.60
C ARG A 7 -23.17 17.98 -2.36
N GLU A 8 -22.55 16.79 -2.45
CA GLU A 8 -22.44 15.87 -1.30
C GLU A 8 -21.51 16.43 -0.23
N TYR A 9 -20.38 17.02 -0.62
CA TYR A 9 -19.47 17.68 0.32
C TYR A 9 -20.13 18.83 1.04
N ALA A 10 -20.84 19.71 0.30
CA ALA A 10 -21.59 20.84 0.85
C ALA A 10 -22.67 20.38 1.82
N ARG A 11 -23.41 19.32 1.47
CA ARG A 11 -24.42 18.71 2.35
C ARG A 11 -23.81 18.20 3.67
N ARG A 12 -22.69 17.46 3.60
CA ARG A 12 -22.01 16.92 4.80
C ARG A 12 -21.35 18.00 5.63
N ALA A 13 -20.87 19.05 4.99
CA ALA A 13 -20.29 20.21 5.68
C ALA A 13 -21.34 21.12 6.30
N GLY A 14 -22.63 20.94 5.99
CA GLY A 14 -23.70 21.87 6.40
C GLY A 14 -23.56 23.26 5.77
N LYS A 15 -22.92 23.35 4.58
CA LYS A 15 -22.60 24.63 3.92
C LYS A 15 -23.02 24.58 2.44
N PRO A 16 -24.27 24.97 2.11
CA PRO A 16 -24.79 24.89 0.74
C PRO A 16 -23.99 25.70 -0.29
N GLU A 17 -23.38 26.81 0.12
CA GLU A 17 -22.57 27.70 -0.72
C GLU A 17 -21.09 27.32 -0.79
N LEU A 18 -20.71 26.13 -0.32
CA LEU A 18 -19.32 25.65 -0.30
C LEU A 18 -18.71 25.66 -1.70
N THR A 19 -17.68 26.47 -1.91
CA THR A 19 -16.94 26.52 -3.18
C THR A 19 -15.91 25.41 -3.26
N ARG A 20 -15.50 25.05 -4.48
CA ARG A 20 -14.44 24.08 -4.71
C ARG A 20 -13.10 24.53 -4.11
N GLU A 21 -12.75 25.77 -4.32
CA GLU A 21 -11.51 26.40 -3.86
C GLU A 21 -11.44 26.38 -2.31
N GLU A 22 -12.53 26.74 -1.67
CA GLU A 22 -12.63 26.68 -0.21
C GLU A 22 -12.49 25.25 0.32
N PHE A 23 -13.16 24.30 -0.33
CA PHE A 23 -13.12 22.89 0.09
C PHE A 23 -11.72 22.30 -0.08
N VAL A 24 -11.08 22.52 -1.23
CA VAL A 24 -9.70 22.05 -1.50
C VAL A 24 -8.70 22.68 -0.52
N ARG A 25 -8.82 23.99 -0.26
CA ARG A 25 -7.99 24.67 0.73
C ARG A 25 -8.15 24.07 2.12
N GLY A 26 -9.35 23.70 2.51
CA GLY A 26 -9.60 23.02 3.77
C GLY A 26 -8.98 21.60 3.81
N ILE A 27 -9.13 20.82 2.74
CA ILE A 27 -8.50 19.48 2.65
C ILE A 27 -6.99 19.57 2.87
N LEU A 28 -6.33 20.55 2.26
CA LEU A 28 -4.89 20.73 2.27
C LEU A 28 -4.38 21.71 3.35
N GLN A 29 -5.23 22.15 4.26
CA GLN A 29 -4.85 23.13 5.29
C GLN A 29 -3.56 22.71 6.00
N PRO A 30 -2.52 23.60 6.04
CA PRO A 30 -1.30 23.31 6.79
C PRO A 30 -1.55 23.13 8.30
N GLY A 31 -0.77 22.25 8.92
CA GLY A 31 -0.90 21.94 10.34
C GLY A 31 -2.11 21.09 10.66
N ALA A 32 -2.89 21.48 11.67
CA ALA A 32 -4.03 20.69 12.16
C ALA A 32 -5.07 20.40 11.06
N VAL A 33 -5.55 19.16 11.05
CA VAL A 33 -6.46 18.69 10.00
C VAL A 33 -7.81 19.42 10.04
N HIS A 34 -8.21 19.98 8.92
CA HIS A 34 -9.54 20.58 8.77
C HIS A 34 -10.62 19.51 8.59
N PRO A 35 -11.85 19.69 9.14
CA PRO A 35 -12.94 18.71 9.00
C PRO A 35 -13.30 18.36 7.55
N TYR A 36 -13.05 19.22 6.57
CA TYR A 36 -13.30 18.95 5.16
C TYR A 36 -12.48 17.78 4.61
N ARG A 37 -11.26 17.54 5.15
CA ARG A 37 -10.46 16.38 4.75
C ARG A 37 -11.16 15.08 5.10
N LYS A 38 -11.71 14.97 6.29
CA LYS A 38 -12.50 13.79 6.70
C LYS A 38 -13.72 13.60 5.80
N ILE A 39 -14.46 14.67 5.50
CA ILE A 39 -15.62 14.60 4.61
C ILE A 39 -15.22 14.09 3.23
N TRP A 40 -14.12 14.60 2.67
CA TRP A 40 -13.62 14.18 1.37
C TRP A 40 -13.21 12.71 1.34
N LEU A 41 -12.42 12.27 2.32
CA LEU A 41 -11.95 10.88 2.43
C LEU A 41 -13.13 9.91 2.66
N ASP A 42 -14.07 10.26 3.52
CA ASP A 42 -15.27 9.44 3.80
C ASP A 42 -16.13 9.26 2.54
N VAL A 43 -16.39 10.34 1.80
CA VAL A 43 -17.19 10.26 0.56
C VAL A 43 -16.50 9.38 -0.48
N ASN A 44 -15.18 9.52 -0.65
CA ASN A 44 -14.43 8.70 -1.56
C ASN A 44 -14.46 7.21 -1.15
N ARG A 45 -14.20 6.93 0.13
CA ARG A 45 -14.22 5.59 0.72
C ARG A 45 -15.57 4.91 0.52
N GLU A 46 -16.65 5.56 0.89
CA GLU A 46 -18.01 5.04 0.76
C GLU A 46 -18.39 4.81 -0.71
N THR A 47 -18.03 5.76 -1.59
CA THR A 47 -18.33 5.66 -3.02
C THR A 47 -17.60 4.48 -3.66
N MET A 48 -16.31 4.32 -3.39
CA MET A 48 -15.51 3.21 -3.92
C MET A 48 -16.02 1.86 -3.41
N THR A 49 -16.30 1.77 -2.12
CA THR A 49 -16.78 0.54 -1.49
C THR A 49 -18.17 0.15 -1.99
N ALA A 50 -19.10 1.12 -2.11
CA ALA A 50 -20.42 0.89 -2.65
C ALA A 50 -20.39 0.46 -4.13
N LEU A 51 -19.53 1.10 -4.94
CA LEU A 51 -19.33 0.71 -6.34
C LEU A 51 -18.76 -0.71 -6.45
N ALA A 52 -17.76 -1.04 -5.65
CA ALA A 52 -17.17 -2.37 -5.60
C ALA A 52 -18.22 -3.45 -5.27
N ALA A 53 -19.08 -3.20 -4.29
CA ALA A 53 -20.14 -4.11 -3.92
C ALA A 53 -21.16 -4.31 -5.05
N ARG A 54 -21.55 -3.22 -5.74
CA ARG A 54 -22.47 -3.30 -6.90
C ARG A 54 -21.87 -4.10 -8.07
N ILE A 55 -20.56 -3.89 -8.37
CA ILE A 55 -19.87 -4.64 -9.41
C ILE A 55 -19.82 -6.13 -9.03
N GLY A 56 -19.38 -6.45 -7.81
CA GLY A 56 -19.31 -7.83 -7.33
C GLY A 56 -20.66 -8.55 -7.41
N GLN A 57 -21.75 -7.90 -6.98
CA GLN A 57 -23.10 -8.45 -7.06
C GLN A 57 -23.54 -8.67 -8.51
N ALA A 58 -23.33 -7.70 -9.40
CA ALA A 58 -23.71 -7.82 -10.81
C ALA A 58 -22.99 -8.98 -11.50
N VAL A 59 -21.68 -9.12 -11.26
CA VAL A 59 -20.90 -10.25 -11.81
C VAL A 59 -21.39 -11.57 -11.21
N ARG A 60 -21.67 -11.63 -9.92
CA ARG A 60 -22.19 -12.84 -9.25
C ARG A 60 -23.52 -13.28 -9.84
N GLN A 61 -24.43 -12.36 -10.17
CA GLN A 61 -25.70 -12.66 -10.82
C GLN A 61 -25.51 -13.20 -12.23
N ALA A 62 -24.58 -12.60 -12.99
CA ALA A 62 -24.31 -13.02 -14.37
C ALA A 62 -23.51 -14.34 -14.44
N SER A 63 -22.59 -14.56 -13.51
CA SER A 63 -21.72 -15.75 -13.46
C SER A 63 -21.39 -16.13 -12.01
N PRO A 64 -22.07 -17.14 -11.46
CA PRO A 64 -21.87 -17.55 -10.05
C PRO A 64 -20.46 -18.05 -9.72
N THR A 65 -19.68 -18.45 -10.70
CA THR A 65 -18.32 -18.98 -10.53
C THR A 65 -17.21 -17.98 -10.83
N ALA A 66 -17.53 -16.88 -11.52
CA ALA A 66 -16.54 -15.85 -11.84
C ALA A 66 -16.07 -15.13 -10.57
N LYS A 67 -14.76 -14.89 -10.49
CA LYS A 67 -14.15 -14.07 -9.45
C LYS A 67 -13.85 -12.68 -9.98
N VAL A 68 -14.11 -11.68 -9.15
CA VAL A 68 -13.74 -10.29 -9.44
C VAL A 68 -12.65 -9.87 -8.47
N GLY A 69 -11.57 -9.29 -9.00
CA GLY A 69 -10.43 -8.85 -8.22
C GLY A 69 -10.12 -7.37 -8.40
N LEU A 70 -9.36 -6.82 -7.47
CA LEU A 70 -8.83 -5.46 -7.50
C LEU A 70 -7.42 -5.47 -8.08
N MET A 71 -7.17 -4.65 -9.10
CA MET A 71 -5.82 -4.24 -9.48
C MET A 71 -5.43 -3.03 -8.64
N SER A 72 -4.27 -3.09 -8.00
CA SER A 72 -3.80 -2.03 -7.11
C SER A 72 -2.44 -1.49 -7.55
N SER A 73 -2.13 -0.27 -7.13
CA SER A 73 -0.83 0.36 -7.30
C SER A 73 -0.19 0.66 -5.93
N VAL A 74 0.44 1.80 -5.78
CA VAL A 74 1.23 2.14 -4.58
C VAL A 74 0.32 2.50 -3.39
N PRO A 75 0.40 1.80 -2.24
CA PRO A 75 -0.55 1.96 -1.14
C PRO A 75 -0.64 3.37 -0.55
N TYR A 76 0.47 4.12 -0.47
CA TYR A 76 0.44 5.46 0.12
C TYR A 76 -0.39 6.46 -0.73
N ILE A 77 -0.43 6.29 -2.05
CA ILE A 77 -1.32 7.08 -2.93
C ILE A 77 -2.77 6.76 -2.58
N HIS A 78 -3.08 5.49 -2.39
CA HIS A 78 -4.44 5.04 -2.07
C HIS A 78 -4.90 5.44 -0.66
N ALA A 79 -3.98 5.57 0.30
CA ALA A 79 -4.30 6.15 1.61
C ALA A 79 -4.78 7.60 1.45
N ALA A 80 -4.11 8.40 0.60
CA ALA A 80 -4.51 9.77 0.30
C ALA A 80 -5.86 9.87 -0.44
N GLU A 81 -6.31 8.82 -1.08
CA GLU A 81 -7.65 8.74 -1.71
C GLU A 81 -8.75 8.29 -0.73
N GLY A 82 -8.42 7.90 0.49
CA GLY A 82 -9.36 7.35 1.48
C GLY A 82 -9.79 5.92 1.17
N ARG A 83 -8.93 5.10 0.57
CA ARG A 83 -9.25 3.72 0.22
C ARG A 83 -9.52 2.86 1.45
N ASP A 84 -10.58 2.05 1.39
CA ASP A 84 -10.86 0.94 2.30
C ASP A 84 -10.53 -0.38 1.58
N TRP A 85 -9.36 -0.94 1.87
CA TRP A 85 -8.90 -2.16 1.22
C TRP A 85 -9.84 -3.35 1.49
N TYR A 86 -10.25 -3.51 2.74
CA TYR A 86 -11.14 -4.60 3.15
C TYR A 86 -12.54 -4.46 2.54
N GLY A 87 -13.13 -3.26 2.63
CA GLY A 87 -14.47 -2.99 2.11
C GLY A 87 -14.55 -3.19 0.59
N ILE A 88 -13.58 -2.66 -0.16
CA ILE A 88 -13.53 -2.80 -1.62
C ILE A 88 -13.36 -4.27 -2.02
N LEU A 89 -12.38 -4.97 -1.44
CA LEU A 89 -12.09 -6.35 -1.81
C LEU A 89 -13.22 -7.30 -1.46
N ARG A 90 -13.82 -7.17 -0.28
CA ARG A 90 -14.98 -7.96 0.11
C ARG A 90 -16.22 -7.62 -0.71
N GLY A 91 -16.39 -6.35 -1.08
CA GLY A 91 -17.46 -5.92 -1.99
C GLY A 91 -17.34 -6.58 -3.36
N LEU A 92 -16.15 -6.53 -3.98
CA LEU A 92 -15.89 -7.19 -5.26
C LEU A 92 -16.06 -8.71 -5.17
N ALA A 93 -15.62 -9.31 -4.08
CA ALA A 93 -15.71 -10.76 -3.87
C ALA A 93 -17.12 -11.30 -3.79
N ALA A 94 -18.11 -10.51 -3.34
CA ALA A 94 -19.52 -10.88 -3.21
C ALA A 94 -19.72 -12.28 -2.59
N GLY A 95 -19.02 -12.54 -1.45
CA GLY A 95 -19.12 -13.79 -0.70
C GLY A 95 -18.13 -14.90 -1.12
N GLN A 96 -17.29 -14.66 -2.12
CA GLN A 96 -16.15 -15.55 -2.44
C GLN A 96 -14.86 -15.06 -1.74
N PRO A 97 -13.76 -15.85 -1.78
CA PRO A 97 -12.45 -15.32 -1.40
C PRO A 97 -12.09 -14.09 -2.23
N PRO A 98 -11.61 -13.00 -1.61
CA PRO A 98 -11.16 -11.82 -2.32
C PRO A 98 -10.00 -12.14 -3.26
N VAL A 99 -9.88 -11.38 -4.33
CA VAL A 99 -8.80 -11.51 -5.31
C VAL A 99 -8.11 -10.17 -5.51
N SER A 100 -6.79 -10.16 -5.52
CA SER A 100 -6.02 -8.94 -5.81
C SER A 100 -4.84 -9.20 -6.73
N ARG A 101 -4.70 -8.37 -7.76
CA ARG A 101 -3.48 -8.19 -8.55
C ARG A 101 -2.69 -7.05 -7.90
N ILE A 102 -1.72 -7.41 -7.06
CA ILE A 102 -0.90 -6.44 -6.37
C ILE A 102 0.20 -5.90 -7.27
N HIS A 103 0.60 -4.65 -7.01
CA HIS A 103 1.63 -3.97 -7.78
C HIS A 103 3.03 -4.54 -7.51
N LEU A 104 3.78 -4.79 -8.57
CA LEU A 104 5.19 -5.16 -8.55
C LEU A 104 5.99 -4.15 -9.39
N PRO A 105 6.51 -3.06 -8.80
CA PRO A 105 7.01 -1.90 -9.55
C PRO A 105 8.43 -2.09 -10.09
N ALA A 106 8.67 -3.09 -10.91
CA ALA A 106 9.94 -3.29 -11.60
C ALA A 106 9.69 -3.74 -13.03
N TYR A 107 9.26 -2.78 -13.87
CA TYR A 107 8.84 -3.05 -15.24
C TYR A 107 9.99 -3.03 -16.24
N GLN A 108 11.15 -2.52 -15.86
CA GLN A 108 12.34 -2.46 -16.70
C GLN A 108 13.63 -2.64 -15.87
N GLU A 109 14.73 -3.00 -16.51
CA GLU A 109 16.02 -3.30 -15.86
C GLU A 109 17.03 -2.14 -16.01
N THR A 110 16.55 -0.90 -16.05
CA THR A 110 17.43 0.27 -16.26
C THR A 110 18.05 0.83 -14.99
N ALA A 111 17.47 0.53 -13.82
CA ALA A 111 17.95 0.99 -12.52
C ALA A 111 17.77 -0.11 -11.46
N PRO A 112 18.53 -1.21 -11.52
CA PRO A 112 18.29 -2.41 -10.72
C PRO A 112 18.30 -2.16 -9.21
N GLY A 113 19.13 -1.26 -8.69
CA GLY A 113 19.16 -0.93 -7.27
C GLY A 113 17.84 -0.33 -6.76
N GLN A 114 17.26 0.61 -7.48
CA GLN A 114 15.96 1.19 -7.12
C GLN A 114 14.83 0.15 -7.22
N TYR A 115 14.89 -0.73 -8.20
CA TYR A 115 13.87 -1.74 -8.40
C TYR A 115 13.86 -2.80 -7.31
N LEU A 116 15.01 -3.25 -6.86
CA LEU A 116 15.11 -4.20 -5.76
C LEU A 116 14.47 -3.63 -4.48
N LEU A 117 14.76 -2.36 -4.16
CA LEU A 117 14.18 -1.71 -2.99
C LEU A 117 12.67 -1.54 -3.13
N ARG A 118 12.20 -1.01 -4.27
CA ARG A 118 10.77 -0.75 -4.50
C ARG A 118 9.96 -2.04 -4.64
N PHE A 119 10.49 -3.05 -5.29
CA PHE A 119 9.81 -4.30 -5.55
C PHE A 119 9.26 -4.93 -4.25
N ASN A 120 10.13 -5.27 -3.32
CA ASN A 120 9.71 -5.86 -2.05
C ASN A 120 8.91 -4.87 -1.19
N MET A 121 9.32 -3.62 -1.15
CA MET A 121 8.69 -2.59 -0.32
C MET A 121 7.22 -2.38 -0.71
N VAL A 122 6.92 -2.19 -2.00
CA VAL A 122 5.56 -1.91 -2.47
C VAL A 122 4.68 -3.16 -2.44
N SER A 123 5.18 -4.30 -2.91
CA SER A 123 4.39 -5.53 -2.96
C SER A 123 4.08 -6.09 -1.58
N MET A 124 5.02 -6.05 -0.64
CA MET A 124 4.77 -6.43 0.76
C MET A 124 3.81 -5.46 1.45
N HIS A 125 3.90 -4.16 1.17
CA HIS A 125 2.96 -3.17 1.69
C HIS A 125 1.53 -3.44 1.18
N ASN A 126 1.37 -3.65 -0.14
CA ASN A 126 0.08 -4.10 -0.69
C ASN A 126 -0.44 -5.33 0.08
N ARG A 127 0.40 -6.38 0.20
CA ARG A 127 -0.01 -7.64 0.85
C ARG A 127 -0.46 -7.44 2.29
N ALA A 128 0.16 -6.53 3.05
CA ALA A 128 -0.19 -6.26 4.45
C ALA A 128 -1.55 -5.58 4.62
N LEU A 129 -2.03 -4.85 3.62
CA LEU A 129 -3.32 -4.16 3.64
C LEU A 129 -4.48 -5.03 3.13
N LEU A 130 -4.21 -6.22 2.60
CA LEU A 130 -5.24 -7.12 2.09
C LEU A 130 -5.83 -7.98 3.20
N PRO A 131 -7.11 -8.38 3.12
CA PRO A 131 -7.64 -9.45 3.95
C PRO A 131 -6.76 -10.70 3.88
N PRO A 132 -6.52 -11.41 5.01
CA PRO A 132 -5.63 -12.57 5.04
C PRO A 132 -5.98 -13.66 4.02
N GLU A 133 -7.29 -13.86 3.78
CA GLU A 133 -7.85 -14.86 2.86
C GLU A 133 -7.74 -14.47 1.38
N THR A 134 -7.18 -13.29 1.04
CA THR A 134 -7.10 -12.81 -0.33
C THR A 134 -6.20 -13.70 -1.19
N GLU A 135 -6.73 -14.14 -2.32
CA GLU A 135 -5.93 -14.77 -3.39
C GLU A 135 -5.11 -13.71 -4.11
N VAL A 136 -3.78 -13.83 -4.05
CA VAL A 136 -2.86 -12.82 -4.56
C VAL A 136 -2.24 -13.26 -5.88
N TYR A 137 -2.34 -12.40 -6.88
CA TYR A 137 -1.77 -12.55 -8.22
C TYR A 137 -0.94 -11.32 -8.55
N PRO A 138 0.37 -11.29 -8.21
CA PRO A 138 1.21 -10.14 -8.49
C PRO A 138 1.29 -9.84 -9.99
N GLU A 139 1.41 -8.56 -10.31
CA GLU A 139 1.60 -8.06 -11.66
C GLU A 139 3.08 -8.07 -12.02
N LEU A 140 3.46 -8.87 -13.02
CA LEU A 140 4.80 -8.89 -13.56
C LEU A 140 4.75 -8.42 -15.01
N GLU A 141 5.29 -7.24 -15.28
CA GLU A 141 5.23 -6.56 -16.56
C GLU A 141 6.63 -6.22 -17.11
N ASN A 142 6.69 -6.01 -18.41
CA ASN A 142 7.84 -5.47 -19.13
C ASN A 142 7.49 -4.11 -19.73
N TYR A 143 7.61 -3.04 -18.95
CA TYR A 143 7.44 -1.68 -19.46
C TYR A 143 8.80 -1.15 -19.98
N PRO A 144 8.89 -0.45 -21.12
CA PRO A 144 7.82 0.11 -21.96
C PRO A 144 7.26 -0.84 -23.04
N TYR A 145 7.20 -2.11 -22.77
CA TYR A 145 6.68 -3.15 -23.67
C TYR A 145 7.45 -3.24 -24.99
N SER A 146 8.75 -3.11 -24.88
CA SER A 146 9.68 -3.26 -26.01
C SER A 146 10.63 -4.42 -25.76
N LEU A 147 11.23 -4.92 -26.83
CA LEU A 147 12.35 -5.87 -26.75
C LEU A 147 13.44 -5.26 -25.84
N PHE A 148 14.10 -6.11 -25.07
CA PHE A 148 15.20 -5.71 -24.17
C PHE A 148 14.84 -4.79 -23.00
N ALA A 149 13.57 -4.56 -22.72
CA ALA A 149 13.16 -3.79 -21.53
C ALA A 149 13.65 -4.46 -20.24
N LYS A 150 13.68 -5.80 -20.23
CA LYS A 150 14.06 -6.61 -19.07
C LYS A 150 14.65 -7.96 -19.51
N SER A 151 15.71 -8.41 -18.85
CA SER A 151 16.31 -9.69 -19.12
C SER A 151 15.48 -10.87 -18.59
N ARG A 152 15.67 -12.05 -19.17
CA ARG A 152 15.13 -13.31 -18.65
C ARG A 152 15.63 -13.60 -17.22
N ALA A 153 16.86 -13.26 -16.92
CA ALA A 153 17.46 -13.44 -15.60
C ALA A 153 16.74 -12.60 -14.56
N PHE A 154 16.47 -11.32 -14.85
CA PHE A 154 15.77 -10.43 -13.97
C PHE A 154 14.28 -10.83 -13.81
N THR A 155 13.62 -11.21 -14.89
CA THR A 155 12.24 -11.73 -14.84
C THR A 155 12.16 -12.98 -13.96
N ARG A 156 13.11 -13.92 -14.11
CA ARG A 156 13.21 -15.10 -13.25
C ARG A 156 13.42 -14.70 -11.78
N PHE A 157 14.28 -13.75 -11.51
CA PHE A 157 14.50 -13.22 -10.17
C PHE A 157 13.20 -12.66 -9.56
N GLN A 158 12.43 -11.89 -10.32
CA GLN A 158 11.14 -11.35 -9.86
C GLN A 158 10.13 -12.46 -9.55
N LEU A 159 10.06 -13.51 -10.39
CA LEU A 159 9.22 -14.68 -10.12
C LEU A 159 9.57 -15.34 -8.78
N LEU A 160 10.85 -15.53 -8.51
CA LEU A 160 11.32 -16.15 -7.26
C LEU A 160 11.09 -15.24 -6.05
N SER A 161 11.40 -13.95 -6.19
CA SER A 161 11.28 -12.95 -5.12
C SER A 161 9.83 -12.64 -4.72
N SER A 162 8.85 -12.97 -5.57
CA SER A 162 7.44 -12.80 -5.24
C SER A 162 6.83 -13.94 -4.41
N LEU A 163 7.49 -15.10 -4.31
CA LEU A 163 7.00 -16.24 -3.52
C LEU A 163 6.63 -15.88 -2.05
N PRO A 164 7.42 -15.04 -1.32
CA PRO A 164 7.09 -14.65 0.04
C PRO A 164 5.76 -13.89 0.21
N LEU A 165 5.13 -13.45 -0.89
CA LEU A 165 3.81 -12.81 -0.86
C LEU A 165 2.65 -13.80 -0.63
N ASN A 166 2.92 -15.09 -0.57
CA ASN A 166 1.93 -16.16 -0.48
C ASN A 166 0.95 -16.15 -1.66
N LEU A 167 1.48 -16.45 -2.84
CA LEU A 167 0.78 -16.33 -4.12
C LEU A 167 -0.22 -17.44 -4.36
N LYS A 168 -1.32 -17.11 -5.05
CA LYS A 168 -2.20 -18.08 -5.71
C LYS A 168 -1.77 -18.34 -7.16
N GLY A 169 -1.23 -17.33 -7.81
CA GLY A 169 -0.74 -17.35 -9.17
C GLY A 169 0.02 -16.07 -9.49
N MET A 170 0.24 -15.80 -10.76
CA MET A 170 0.91 -14.59 -11.22
C MET A 170 0.31 -14.12 -12.54
N THR A 171 0.10 -12.81 -12.67
CA THR A 171 -0.23 -12.20 -13.96
C THR A 171 1.06 -11.72 -14.60
N ILE A 172 1.25 -12.08 -15.86
CA ILE A 172 2.50 -11.83 -16.58
C ILE A 172 2.18 -11.15 -17.90
N ASP A 173 2.70 -9.96 -18.12
CA ASP A 173 2.71 -9.27 -19.38
C ASP A 173 4.16 -9.22 -19.92
N LEU A 174 4.45 -10.06 -20.90
CA LEU A 174 5.77 -10.22 -21.51
C LEU A 174 5.76 -9.86 -23.01
N PHE A 175 4.63 -9.39 -23.54
CA PHE A 175 4.46 -9.09 -24.94
C PHE A 175 4.77 -7.63 -25.24
N ASP A 176 5.22 -7.41 -26.46
CA ASP A 176 5.33 -6.09 -27.03
C ASP A 176 3.94 -5.51 -27.36
N LEU A 177 3.61 -4.33 -26.82
CA LEU A 177 2.37 -3.62 -27.10
C LEU A 177 2.24 -3.15 -28.55
N ASN A 178 3.33 -3.14 -29.33
CA ASN A 178 3.31 -2.76 -30.74
C ASN A 178 2.74 -3.87 -31.65
N GLY A 179 2.18 -4.93 -31.09
CA GLY A 179 1.49 -5.96 -31.84
C GLY A 179 2.41 -7.05 -32.42
N SER A 180 3.68 -7.10 -32.01
CA SER A 180 4.61 -8.16 -32.42
C SER A 180 4.26 -9.55 -31.86
N GLY A 181 3.35 -9.61 -30.89
CA GLY A 181 2.97 -10.85 -30.21
C GLY A 181 4.14 -11.46 -29.41
N ILE A 182 4.15 -12.79 -29.34
CA ILE A 182 5.22 -13.51 -28.65
C ILE A 182 6.49 -13.53 -29.50
N VAL A 183 7.57 -12.95 -28.99
CA VAL A 183 8.89 -13.03 -29.65
C VAL A 183 9.60 -14.27 -29.10
N PHE A 184 9.54 -15.37 -29.86
CA PHE A 184 10.09 -16.66 -29.43
C PHE A 184 11.62 -16.64 -29.24
N SER A 185 12.34 -15.79 -29.97
CA SER A 185 13.79 -15.61 -29.83
C SER A 185 14.20 -15.08 -28.46
N ASP A 186 13.30 -14.39 -27.73
CA ASP A 186 13.59 -13.86 -26.41
C ASP A 186 13.72 -14.96 -25.34
N GLY A 187 13.23 -16.16 -25.63
CA GLY A 187 13.42 -17.34 -24.81
C GLY A 187 12.63 -17.31 -23.47
N TYR A 188 11.63 -16.44 -23.32
CA TYR A 188 10.77 -16.39 -22.13
C TYR A 188 10.00 -17.69 -21.92
N GLN A 189 9.54 -18.32 -23.02
CA GLN A 189 8.82 -19.58 -22.94
C GLN A 189 9.67 -20.68 -22.31
N GLN A 190 10.94 -20.80 -22.71
CA GLN A 190 11.87 -21.78 -22.14
C GLN A 190 12.16 -21.47 -20.68
N MET A 191 12.40 -20.20 -20.33
CA MET A 191 12.64 -19.76 -18.96
C MET A 191 11.44 -20.06 -18.05
N LEU A 192 10.21 -19.72 -18.48
CA LEU A 192 8.99 -19.99 -17.71
C LEU A 192 8.76 -21.50 -17.51
N ARG A 193 9.00 -22.31 -18.56
CA ARG A 193 8.92 -23.79 -18.47
C ARG A 193 9.92 -24.34 -17.45
N ALA A 194 11.14 -23.79 -17.43
CA ALA A 194 12.19 -24.24 -16.52
C ALA A 194 11.93 -23.84 -15.06
N VAL A 195 11.37 -22.66 -14.80
CA VAL A 195 11.15 -22.17 -13.44
C VAL A 195 9.84 -22.65 -12.79
N LYS A 196 8.82 -22.92 -13.60
CA LYS A 196 7.47 -23.29 -13.11
C LYS A 196 7.45 -24.47 -12.13
N PRO A 197 8.16 -25.61 -12.37
CA PRO A 197 8.17 -26.73 -11.44
C PRO A 197 8.67 -26.34 -10.04
N PHE A 198 9.72 -25.53 -9.98
CA PHE A 198 10.25 -25.02 -8.71
C PHE A 198 9.23 -24.12 -7.99
N LEU A 199 8.64 -23.14 -8.70
CA LEU A 199 7.61 -22.26 -8.13
C LEU A 199 6.42 -23.06 -7.60
N SER A 200 5.94 -24.05 -8.34
CA SER A 200 4.83 -24.91 -7.94
C SER A 200 5.17 -25.75 -6.72
N ALA A 201 6.36 -26.36 -6.67
CA ALA A 201 6.80 -27.17 -5.54
C ALA A 201 6.91 -26.33 -4.25
N VAL A 202 7.56 -25.16 -4.32
CA VAL A 202 7.74 -24.29 -3.16
C VAL A 202 6.39 -23.72 -2.68
N ASN A 203 5.51 -23.34 -3.60
CA ASN A 203 4.18 -22.85 -3.24
C ASN A 203 3.34 -23.97 -2.56
N ALA A 204 3.45 -25.21 -3.03
CA ALA A 204 2.75 -26.36 -2.46
C ALA A 204 3.22 -26.69 -1.01
N MET A 205 4.44 -26.29 -0.62
CA MET A 205 4.93 -26.45 0.76
C MET A 205 4.19 -25.58 1.78
N GLY A 206 3.47 -24.54 1.35
CA GLY A 206 2.70 -23.67 2.21
C GLY A 206 3.52 -22.80 3.17
N VAL A 207 4.84 -22.76 3.04
CA VAL A 207 5.74 -22.06 3.97
C VAL A 207 5.51 -20.56 4.01
N PHE A 208 5.02 -19.97 2.91
CA PHE A 208 4.75 -18.54 2.83
C PHE A 208 3.41 -18.11 3.43
N ALA A 209 2.55 -19.07 3.80
CA ALA A 209 1.34 -18.82 4.57
C ALA A 209 1.63 -18.65 6.08
N LEU A 210 2.81 -19.06 6.54
CA LEU A 210 3.23 -18.94 7.93
C LEU A 210 3.41 -17.47 8.33
N PRO A 211 3.25 -17.15 9.63
CA PRO A 211 3.47 -15.79 10.13
C PRO A 211 4.87 -15.28 9.77
N LYS A 212 4.94 -14.09 9.24
CA LYS A 212 6.20 -13.41 8.93
C LYS A 212 6.93 -13.07 10.23
N ARG A 213 8.25 -12.95 10.14
CA ARG A 213 9.11 -12.51 11.24
C ARG A 213 10.04 -11.43 10.76
N GLY A 214 10.53 -10.61 11.66
CA GLY A 214 11.43 -9.50 11.41
C GLY A 214 10.93 -8.21 12.06
N VAL A 215 11.55 -7.10 11.72
CA VAL A 215 11.14 -5.77 12.23
C VAL A 215 9.72 -5.45 11.74
N CYS A 216 8.85 -5.06 12.66
CA CYS A 216 7.48 -4.64 12.35
C CYS A 216 7.48 -3.16 11.90
N VAL A 217 7.36 -2.90 10.62
CA VAL A 217 7.24 -1.53 10.08
C VAL A 217 5.77 -1.12 10.12
N MET A 218 5.46 -0.14 10.96
CA MET A 218 4.09 0.32 11.16
C MET A 218 3.57 1.10 9.97
N THR A 219 2.33 0.83 9.58
CA THR A 219 1.62 1.53 8.50
C THR A 219 0.12 1.54 8.74
N SER A 220 -0.59 2.52 8.17
CA SER A 220 -2.05 2.62 8.24
C SER A 220 -2.64 3.06 6.90
N GLU A 221 -3.76 2.46 6.50
CA GLU A 221 -4.56 2.96 5.37
C GLU A 221 -5.28 4.29 5.70
N ASP A 222 -5.38 4.63 6.99
CA ASP A 222 -6.10 5.80 7.49
C ASP A 222 -5.22 7.04 7.70
N SER A 223 -3.92 6.98 7.40
CA SER A 223 -2.96 8.03 7.73
C SER A 223 -3.30 9.40 7.14
N ALA A 224 -3.94 9.45 5.97
CA ALA A 224 -4.38 10.71 5.37
C ALA A 224 -5.44 11.45 6.19
N TYR A 225 -6.15 10.77 7.10
CA TYR A 225 -7.12 11.39 8.00
C TYR A 225 -6.46 12.24 9.10
N THR A 226 -5.23 11.94 9.46
CA THR A 226 -4.60 12.45 10.68
C THR A 226 -3.30 13.22 10.45
N LEU A 227 -2.59 12.96 9.36
CA LEU A 227 -1.32 13.62 9.07
C LEU A 227 -1.51 15.13 8.85
N HIS A 228 -0.51 15.91 9.25
CA HIS A 228 -0.45 17.35 9.04
C HIS A 228 0.32 17.66 7.76
N THR A 229 -0.28 18.44 6.87
CA THR A 229 0.39 19.00 5.70
C THR A 229 1.31 20.14 6.12
N ALA A 230 2.40 20.33 5.39
CA ALA A 230 3.39 21.37 5.69
C ALA A 230 3.05 22.71 5.02
N HIS A 231 2.68 22.66 3.75
CA HIS A 231 2.48 23.85 2.92
C HIS A 231 1.06 23.95 2.35
N GLY A 232 0.37 22.84 2.22
CA GLY A 232 -0.95 22.78 1.58
C GLY A 232 -0.89 23.04 0.09
N ALA A 233 0.24 22.71 -0.55
CA ALA A 233 0.50 23.05 -1.95
C ALA A 233 -0.19 22.10 -2.93
N ASP A 234 -0.17 20.80 -2.63
CA ASP A 234 -0.72 19.76 -3.49
C ASP A 234 -1.19 18.52 -2.71
N MET A 235 -1.79 17.58 -3.42
CA MET A 235 -2.33 16.35 -2.83
C MET A 235 -1.25 15.35 -2.41
N GLU A 236 -0.02 15.47 -2.87
CA GLU A 236 1.09 14.60 -2.50
C GLU A 236 1.48 14.79 -1.03
N GLU A 237 1.18 15.96 -0.45
CA GLU A 237 1.36 16.19 0.97
C GLU A 237 0.47 15.29 1.86
N LEU A 238 -0.53 14.62 1.27
CA LEU A 238 -1.36 13.62 1.95
C LEU A 238 -0.78 12.19 1.86
N TYR A 239 0.37 11.99 1.21
CA TYR A 239 1.03 10.70 1.17
C TYR A 239 1.73 10.42 2.49
N PRO A 240 1.39 9.34 3.20
CA PRO A 240 2.09 9.00 4.43
C PRO A 240 3.52 8.51 4.14
N HIS A 241 4.47 8.99 4.92
CA HIS A 241 5.89 8.63 4.83
C HIS A 241 6.26 7.51 5.81
N GLU A 242 5.42 6.48 5.90
CA GLU A 242 5.52 5.40 6.90
C GLU A 242 6.45 4.25 6.46
N VAL A 243 6.90 4.25 5.20
CA VAL A 243 7.67 3.16 4.62
C VAL A 243 9.20 3.37 4.65
N TYR A 244 9.68 4.42 5.30
CA TYR A 244 11.11 4.77 5.34
C TYR A 244 11.99 3.60 5.82
N PHE A 245 11.65 3.00 6.95
CA PHE A 245 12.42 1.87 7.49
C PHE A 245 12.36 0.62 6.61
N ALA A 246 11.29 0.39 5.88
CA ALA A 246 11.22 -0.74 4.95
C ALA A 246 12.31 -0.65 3.87
N GLY A 247 12.53 0.55 3.31
CA GLY A 247 13.61 0.80 2.36
C GLY A 247 14.99 0.58 2.96
N LEU A 248 15.23 1.12 4.17
CA LEU A 248 16.50 0.99 4.87
C LEU A 248 16.82 -0.47 5.25
N LEU A 249 15.86 -1.16 5.87
CA LEU A 249 16.01 -2.56 6.29
C LEU A 249 16.23 -3.49 5.08
N ASN A 250 15.51 -3.25 3.98
CA ASN A 250 15.69 -4.00 2.75
C ASN A 250 17.10 -3.80 2.17
N ALA A 251 17.61 -2.55 2.15
CA ALA A 251 18.96 -2.27 1.69
C ALA A 251 20.04 -2.91 2.56
N MET A 252 19.78 -3.09 3.87
CA MET A 252 20.67 -3.75 4.81
C MET A 252 20.51 -5.28 4.87
N GLY A 253 19.58 -5.86 4.12
CA GLY A 253 19.28 -7.29 4.17
C GLY A 253 18.65 -7.75 5.49
N ILE A 254 18.02 -6.85 6.23
CA ILE A 254 17.36 -7.15 7.50
C ILE A 254 15.89 -7.51 7.22
N ALA A 255 15.44 -8.65 7.73
CA ALA A 255 14.07 -9.10 7.57
C ALA A 255 13.08 -8.14 8.26
N TYR A 256 12.01 -7.79 7.55
CA TYR A 256 10.94 -6.95 8.06
C TYR A 256 9.57 -7.41 7.54
N GLN A 257 8.53 -6.92 8.17
CA GLN A 257 7.15 -7.05 7.73
C GLN A 257 6.41 -5.74 7.98
N TYR A 258 5.39 -5.45 7.19
CA TYR A 258 4.46 -4.37 7.53
C TYR A 258 3.45 -4.83 8.56
N CYS A 259 3.12 -3.93 9.48
CA CYS A 259 2.16 -4.18 10.55
C CYS A 259 1.12 -3.07 10.61
N THR A 260 -0.15 -3.46 10.54
CA THR A 260 -1.29 -2.54 10.64
C THR A 260 -1.96 -2.57 12.01
N ASP A 261 -1.56 -3.53 12.88
CA ASP A 261 -2.10 -3.66 14.23
C ASP A 261 -1.26 -2.87 15.25
N PRO A 262 -1.79 -1.79 15.85
CA PRO A 262 -1.07 -1.05 16.89
C PRO A 262 -0.96 -1.81 18.23
N GLY A 263 -1.64 -2.95 18.36
CA GLY A 263 -1.60 -3.82 19.54
C GLY A 263 -0.40 -4.77 19.60
N VAL A 264 0.49 -4.73 18.60
CA VAL A 264 1.69 -5.57 18.53
C VAL A 264 2.53 -5.50 19.81
N SER A 265 3.09 -6.64 20.25
CA SER A 265 3.89 -6.72 21.48
C SER A 265 5.04 -7.71 21.36
N GLY A 266 6.13 -7.46 22.11
CA GLY A 266 7.32 -8.30 22.13
C GLY A 266 8.12 -8.29 20.83
N GLN A 267 8.04 -7.20 20.07
CA GLN A 267 8.66 -7.05 18.75
C GLN A 267 9.67 -5.90 18.72
N VAL A 268 10.50 -5.90 17.69
CA VAL A 268 11.17 -4.67 17.25
C VAL A 268 10.25 -3.97 16.27
N VAL A 269 9.83 -2.76 16.61
CA VAL A 269 8.82 -1.99 15.86
C VAL A 269 9.47 -0.73 15.30
N ALA A 270 9.35 -0.51 14.01
CA ALA A 270 9.86 0.67 13.33
C ALA A 270 8.72 1.62 12.98
N VAL A 271 8.84 2.88 13.38
CA VAL A 271 7.84 3.93 13.16
C VAL A 271 8.50 5.11 12.45
N SER A 272 7.90 5.51 11.34
CA SER A 272 8.35 6.67 10.54
C SER A 272 7.19 7.56 10.12
N GLY A 273 7.51 8.73 9.58
CA GLY A 273 6.51 9.71 9.18
C GLY A 273 5.69 10.20 10.38
N GLN A 274 4.43 10.41 10.14
CA GLN A 274 3.49 10.89 11.16
C GLN A 274 2.57 9.79 11.71
N TYR A 275 2.98 8.51 11.62
CA TYR A 275 2.16 7.36 12.01
C TYR A 275 1.54 7.49 13.41
N PHE A 276 2.25 8.07 14.37
CA PHE A 276 1.72 8.25 15.73
C PHE A 276 0.43 9.08 15.81
N ARG A 277 0.15 9.93 14.81
CA ARG A 277 -1.12 10.67 14.77
C ARG A 277 -2.34 9.78 14.52
N ASN A 278 -2.14 8.55 14.06
CA ASN A 278 -3.20 7.56 13.92
C ASN A 278 -3.60 6.90 15.26
N LEU A 279 -2.83 7.13 16.31
CA LEU A 279 -2.95 6.43 17.58
C LEU A 279 -3.40 7.36 18.71
N THR A 280 -4.11 6.79 19.70
CA THR A 280 -4.37 7.50 20.95
C THR A 280 -3.10 7.53 21.83
N PRO A 281 -2.98 8.49 22.78
CA PRO A 281 -1.86 8.53 23.73
C PRO A 281 -1.66 7.21 24.51
N GLU A 282 -2.75 6.50 24.83
CA GLU A 282 -2.71 5.22 25.53
C GLU A 282 -2.16 4.10 24.63
N GLN A 283 -2.51 4.11 23.33
CA GLN A 283 -1.96 3.16 22.35
C GLN A 283 -0.45 3.41 22.15
N ILE A 284 -0.03 4.66 22.04
CA ILE A 284 1.39 5.04 21.92
C ILE A 284 2.16 4.58 23.17
N THR A 285 1.68 4.91 24.37
CA THR A 285 2.32 4.50 25.63
C THR A 285 2.45 2.99 25.72
N ARG A 286 1.43 2.25 25.29
CA ARG A 286 1.43 0.77 25.26
C ARG A 286 2.43 0.23 24.26
N LEU A 287 2.57 0.85 23.09
CA LEU A 287 3.53 0.48 22.07
C LEU A 287 4.97 0.59 22.60
N PHE A 288 5.29 1.70 23.31
CA PHE A 288 6.58 1.91 23.97
C PHE A 288 6.83 0.90 25.10
N ALA A 289 5.82 0.63 25.93
CA ALA A 289 5.97 -0.26 27.09
C ALA A 289 6.20 -1.75 26.69
N ARG A 290 5.79 -2.16 25.50
CA ARG A 290 5.74 -3.57 25.11
C ARG A 290 6.72 -3.95 24.01
N ASN A 291 7.43 -3.00 23.42
CA ASN A 291 8.27 -3.24 22.25
C ASN A 291 9.59 -2.47 22.32
N THR A 292 10.55 -2.89 21.51
CA THR A 292 11.75 -2.08 21.20
C THR A 292 11.42 -1.23 19.97
N LEU A 293 11.58 0.09 20.07
CA LEU A 293 11.19 1.01 18.99
C LEU A 293 12.40 1.55 18.22
N LEU A 294 12.29 1.54 16.90
CA LEU A 294 13.12 2.30 15.97
C LEU A 294 12.29 3.49 15.47
N LEU A 295 12.76 4.70 15.70
CA LEU A 295 12.02 5.92 15.37
C LEU A 295 12.81 6.74 14.34
N SER A 296 12.13 7.21 13.30
CA SER A 296 12.67 8.24 12.41
C SER A 296 12.58 9.62 13.07
N GLY A 297 13.34 10.58 12.56
CA GLY A 297 13.28 11.97 13.03
C GLY A 297 11.86 12.55 12.95
N ASP A 298 11.13 12.27 11.88
CA ASP A 298 9.72 12.68 11.69
C ASP A 298 8.80 12.10 12.77
N ALA A 299 9.01 10.83 13.14
CA ALA A 299 8.21 10.19 14.18
C ALA A 299 8.50 10.80 15.56
N VAL A 300 9.77 11.12 15.85
CA VAL A 300 10.15 11.81 17.10
C VAL A 300 9.58 13.23 17.13
N ASP A 301 9.67 13.98 16.04
CA ASP A 301 9.07 15.32 15.94
C ASP A 301 7.55 15.27 16.15
N THR A 302 6.89 14.29 15.54
CA THR A 302 5.46 14.04 15.74
C THR A 302 5.12 13.80 17.20
N LEU A 303 5.90 12.97 17.93
CA LEU A 303 5.72 12.76 19.37
C LEU A 303 5.89 14.05 20.17
N CYS A 304 6.90 14.86 19.85
CA CYS A 304 7.11 16.15 20.50
C CYS A 304 5.92 17.09 20.28
N GLN A 305 5.41 17.18 19.07
CA GLN A 305 4.23 17.98 18.72
C GLN A 305 2.95 17.50 19.44
N MET A 306 2.84 16.20 19.71
CA MET A 306 1.75 15.61 20.49
C MET A 306 1.93 15.71 22.01
N GLY A 307 3.03 16.30 22.50
CA GLY A 307 3.35 16.38 23.93
C GLY A 307 3.85 15.06 24.53
N LEU A 308 4.22 14.09 23.71
CA LEU A 308 4.62 12.73 24.12
C LEU A 308 6.12 12.47 23.92
N GLY A 309 6.93 13.47 23.61
CA GLY A 309 8.37 13.35 23.38
C GLY A 309 9.14 12.69 24.51
N ALA A 310 8.66 12.83 25.75
CA ALA A 310 9.25 12.21 26.94
C ALA A 310 9.30 10.67 26.85
N LEU A 311 8.38 10.02 26.13
CA LEU A 311 8.39 8.56 25.90
C LEU A 311 9.64 8.12 25.14
N ALA A 312 10.14 8.96 24.25
CA ALA A 312 11.39 8.74 23.49
C ALA A 312 12.62 9.35 24.19
N GLY A 313 12.48 9.90 25.41
CA GLY A 313 13.56 10.60 26.11
C GLY A 313 13.93 11.96 25.50
N VAL A 314 13.04 12.55 24.68
CA VAL A 314 13.28 13.80 23.93
C VAL A 314 12.34 14.89 24.40
N ARG A 315 12.88 16.11 24.64
CA ARG A 315 12.07 17.29 24.99
C ARG A 315 11.63 18.09 23.77
N SER A 316 12.51 18.20 22.79
CA SER A 316 12.25 18.92 21.54
C SER A 316 13.08 18.33 20.42
N CYS A 317 12.57 18.45 19.21
CA CYS A 317 13.23 18.01 17.98
C CYS A 317 13.24 19.15 16.97
N SER A 318 14.34 19.34 16.25
CA SER A 318 14.42 20.30 15.15
C SER A 318 15.32 19.77 14.04
N TRP A 319 14.97 20.11 12.81
CA TRP A 319 15.79 19.76 11.65
C TRP A 319 17.00 20.70 11.56
N MET A 320 18.19 20.13 11.42
CA MET A 320 19.35 20.90 11.01
C MET A 320 19.28 21.18 9.50
N ARG A 321 19.48 22.44 9.14
CA ARG A 321 19.55 22.87 7.74
C ARG A 321 20.97 22.78 7.21
#